data_652eb32bf93c407110acba10c722e367
#
_entry.id   652eb32bf93c407110acba10c722e367
#
_cell.length_a   1.000
_cell.length_b   1.000
_cell.length_c   1.000
_cell.angle_alpha   90.00
_cell.angle_beta   90.00
_cell.angle_gamma   90.00
#
_symmetry.space_group_name_H-M   'P 1'
#
loop_
_entity.id
_entity.type
_entity.pdbx_description
1 polymer ?
#
loop_
_entity_poly.entity_id
_entity_poly.type
_entity_poly.pdbx_seq_one_letter_code
_entity_poly.pdbx_strand_id
1 'polypeptide(L)'
;MSTNNLQKAIDLATKAAVEDKAKNYEEALKCYQQAVEYFLHVVKYESQGDRAKQCIRAKCVDYLDRAEQLKQYLKKKENLPPAKPVQESPSGEKGNESDEGEDPEKKKFQNQLSGAIVMEKPNIKWNDVAGLEGAKEALKEAVILPIKFPHLFTGKRTPWRGILLFGPPGTGKSYLAKAVATEANNSTFFSISSSDLVSKWLGESEKLVKNLFSLAREHKPSIIFIDEIDSLCGSRSENESEAARRIKTEFLVQMQGVGNNNEGVLVLGATNIPWTLDSAIRRRFEKRIYIPLPEEHARAFMFKLHLGSTPNQLADSNFNELGKKTQGYSGADISIIVRDALMQPVRKVQSATHFKKVRGSSWNNPDVISDDLLTPCSPGDPNAIEMTWMDVPGEKLLEPVVCMADMLRSLGNTKPTVNEADLEKLKKFTEDFGQEG
;
A
#
# COMPACT_ATOMS: atom_id res chain seq x y z
N MET A 1 -21.54 -38.80 -19.14
CA MET A 1 -20.42 -39.42 -18.38
C MET A 1 -19.45 -38.40 -17.74
N SER A 2 -19.75 -37.11 -17.78
CA SER A 2 -18.83 -36.02 -17.28
C SER A 2 -18.94 -35.67 -15.80
N THR A 3 -19.95 -36.14 -15.09
CA THR A 3 -20.15 -35.87 -13.65
C THR A 3 -19.21 -36.60 -12.70
N ASN A 4 -18.45 -37.58 -13.20
CA ASN A 4 -17.67 -38.47 -12.33
C ASN A 4 -16.31 -37.86 -11.92
N ASN A 5 -15.64 -37.07 -12.79
CA ASN A 5 -14.29 -36.57 -12.49
C ASN A 5 -14.30 -35.37 -11.55
N LEU A 6 -15.26 -34.46 -11.68
CA LEU A 6 -15.43 -33.34 -10.76
C LEU A 6 -15.78 -33.85 -9.34
N GLN A 7 -16.68 -34.85 -9.24
CA GLN A 7 -17.03 -35.41 -7.94
C GLN A 7 -15.83 -36.12 -7.30
N LYS A 8 -15.06 -36.88 -8.07
CA LYS A 8 -13.82 -37.51 -7.58
C LYS A 8 -12.79 -36.49 -7.08
N ALA A 9 -12.65 -35.37 -7.79
CA ALA A 9 -11.76 -34.29 -7.37
C ALA A 9 -12.20 -33.67 -6.03
N ILE A 10 -13.50 -33.46 -5.83
CA ILE A 10 -14.08 -32.96 -4.58
C ILE A 10 -13.89 -33.94 -3.43
N ASP A 11 -14.15 -35.22 -3.68
CA ASP A 11 -14.01 -36.30 -2.69
C ASP A 11 -12.55 -36.45 -2.23
N LEU A 12 -11.59 -36.38 -3.18
CA LEU A 12 -10.16 -36.39 -2.88
C LEU A 12 -9.71 -35.15 -2.10
N ALA A 13 -10.21 -33.97 -2.45
CA ALA A 13 -9.90 -32.74 -1.72
C ALA A 13 -10.47 -32.76 -0.28
N THR A 14 -11.67 -33.34 -0.12
CA THR A 14 -12.29 -33.51 1.21
C THR A 14 -11.50 -34.49 2.04
N LYS A 15 -11.09 -35.63 1.46
CA LYS A 15 -10.22 -36.62 2.13
C LYS A 15 -8.88 -36.00 2.52
N ALA A 16 -8.26 -35.21 1.62
CA ALA A 16 -7.01 -34.52 1.90
C ALA A 16 -7.13 -33.58 3.12
N ALA A 17 -8.24 -32.84 3.23
CA ALA A 17 -8.49 -31.96 4.35
C ALA A 17 -8.72 -32.71 5.68
N VAL A 18 -9.30 -33.91 5.65
CA VAL A 18 -9.47 -34.77 6.83
C VAL A 18 -8.12 -35.32 7.30
N GLU A 19 -7.31 -35.85 6.38
CA GLU A 19 -5.97 -36.36 6.68
C GLU A 19 -5.01 -35.26 7.16
N ASP A 20 -5.12 -34.04 6.61
CA ASP A 20 -4.35 -32.87 7.04
C ASP A 20 -4.71 -32.49 8.50
N LYS A 21 -5.99 -32.51 8.88
CA LYS A 21 -6.44 -32.30 10.27
C LYS A 21 -6.00 -33.43 11.19
N ALA A 22 -5.94 -34.66 10.69
CA ALA A 22 -5.46 -35.83 11.44
C ALA A 22 -3.91 -35.86 11.56
N LYS A 23 -3.20 -34.88 10.98
CA LYS A 23 -1.73 -34.78 10.95
C LYS A 23 -1.03 -35.88 10.14
N ASN A 24 -1.75 -36.57 9.26
CA ASN A 24 -1.22 -37.54 8.32
C ASN A 24 -0.73 -36.83 7.04
N TYR A 25 0.32 -36.04 7.17
CA TYR A 25 0.77 -35.08 6.15
C TYR A 25 1.22 -35.73 4.83
N GLU A 26 1.75 -36.96 4.89
CA GLU A 26 2.15 -37.69 3.67
C GLU A 26 0.95 -38.11 2.83
N GLU A 27 -0.09 -38.62 3.47
CA GLU A 27 -1.33 -39.04 2.82
C GLU A 27 -2.14 -37.81 2.33
N ALA A 28 -2.18 -36.77 3.13
CA ALA A 28 -2.79 -35.48 2.78
C ALA A 28 -2.14 -34.89 1.52
N LEU A 29 -0.80 -34.89 1.44
CA LEU A 29 -0.05 -34.38 0.29
C LEU A 29 -0.40 -35.17 -0.99
N LYS A 30 -0.44 -36.49 -0.94
CA LYS A 30 -0.83 -37.34 -2.08
C LYS A 30 -2.26 -37.05 -2.53
N CYS A 31 -3.19 -36.94 -1.59
CA CYS A 31 -4.58 -36.64 -1.90
C CYS A 31 -4.78 -35.25 -2.51
N TYR A 32 -4.07 -34.21 -2.02
CA TYR A 32 -4.10 -32.87 -2.62
C TYR A 32 -3.55 -32.87 -4.04
N GLN A 33 -2.43 -33.55 -4.30
CA GLN A 33 -1.84 -33.62 -5.65
C GLN A 33 -2.81 -34.32 -6.63
N GLN A 34 -3.41 -35.43 -6.25
CA GLN A 34 -4.39 -36.14 -7.09
C GLN A 34 -5.64 -35.30 -7.32
N ALA A 35 -6.16 -34.58 -6.28
CA ALA A 35 -7.30 -33.71 -6.44
C ALA A 35 -7.04 -32.60 -7.46
N VAL A 36 -5.87 -31.97 -7.41
CA VAL A 36 -5.47 -30.91 -8.36
C VAL A 36 -5.38 -31.45 -9.79
N GLU A 37 -4.82 -32.64 -10.01
CA GLU A 37 -4.77 -33.26 -11.34
C GLU A 37 -6.18 -33.47 -11.94
N TYR A 38 -7.13 -33.97 -11.13
CA TYR A 38 -8.51 -34.13 -11.57
C TYR A 38 -9.20 -32.79 -11.83
N PHE A 39 -9.00 -31.76 -10.98
CA PHE A 39 -9.54 -30.43 -11.22
C PHE A 39 -8.97 -29.78 -12.49
N LEU A 40 -7.68 -29.92 -12.76
CA LEU A 40 -7.06 -29.43 -13.99
C LEU A 40 -7.61 -30.15 -15.23
N HIS A 41 -7.85 -31.46 -15.13
CA HIS A 41 -8.49 -32.22 -16.21
C HIS A 41 -9.91 -31.72 -16.48
N VAL A 42 -10.70 -31.48 -15.45
CA VAL A 42 -12.06 -30.93 -15.57
C VAL A 42 -12.06 -29.53 -16.19
N VAL A 43 -11.13 -28.65 -15.79
CA VAL A 43 -11.00 -27.30 -16.37
C VAL A 43 -10.65 -27.35 -17.85
N LYS A 44 -9.80 -28.32 -18.25
CA LYS A 44 -9.28 -28.42 -19.62
C LYS A 44 -10.27 -29.05 -20.59
N TYR A 45 -11.03 -30.07 -20.14
CA TYR A 45 -11.80 -30.94 -21.03
C TYR A 45 -13.30 -30.99 -20.75
N GLU A 46 -13.78 -30.66 -19.56
CA GLU A 46 -15.17 -30.92 -19.17
C GLU A 46 -15.98 -29.67 -18.83
N SER A 47 -15.38 -28.56 -18.40
CA SER A 47 -16.14 -27.41 -17.98
C SER A 47 -16.53 -26.48 -19.14
N GLN A 48 -17.85 -26.27 -19.29
CA GLN A 48 -18.45 -25.32 -20.22
C GLN A 48 -18.88 -24.06 -19.45
N GLY A 49 -18.07 -23.02 -19.52
CA GLY A 49 -18.36 -21.71 -18.91
C GLY A 49 -17.18 -21.09 -18.19
N ASP A 50 -16.85 -19.84 -18.54
CA ASP A 50 -15.65 -19.16 -18.00
C ASP A 50 -15.72 -18.92 -16.49
N ARG A 51 -16.91 -18.69 -15.95
CA ARG A 51 -17.12 -18.48 -14.52
C ARG A 51 -16.86 -19.73 -13.68
N ALA A 52 -17.27 -20.90 -14.19
CA ALA A 52 -17.00 -22.19 -13.55
C ALA A 52 -15.50 -22.54 -13.61
N LYS A 53 -14.84 -22.28 -14.75
CA LYS A 53 -13.39 -22.46 -14.91
C LYS A 53 -12.58 -21.60 -13.95
N GLN A 54 -12.97 -20.34 -13.75
CA GLN A 54 -12.32 -19.44 -12.82
C GLN A 54 -12.46 -19.90 -11.36
N CYS A 55 -13.65 -20.35 -10.97
CA CYS A 55 -13.90 -20.84 -9.62
C CYS A 55 -13.06 -22.09 -9.29
N ILE A 56 -12.98 -23.04 -10.24
CA ILE A 56 -12.17 -24.25 -10.08
C ILE A 56 -10.68 -23.90 -10.04
N ARG A 57 -10.20 -22.98 -10.89
CA ARG A 57 -8.81 -22.52 -10.89
C ARG A 57 -8.41 -21.88 -9.57
N ALA A 58 -9.25 -21.03 -8.99
CA ALA A 58 -9.00 -20.42 -7.68
C ALA A 58 -8.82 -21.50 -6.60
N LYS A 59 -9.69 -22.51 -6.57
CA LYS A 59 -9.56 -23.65 -5.64
C LYS A 59 -8.32 -24.51 -5.88
N CYS A 60 -7.91 -24.69 -7.13
CA CYS A 60 -6.67 -25.39 -7.45
C CYS A 60 -5.44 -24.68 -6.88
N VAL A 61 -5.41 -23.34 -6.92
CA VAL A 61 -4.31 -22.55 -6.33
C VAL A 61 -4.27 -22.79 -4.81
N ASP A 62 -5.39 -22.68 -4.10
CA ASP A 62 -5.47 -22.93 -2.66
C ASP A 62 -4.90 -24.32 -2.27
N TYR A 63 -5.25 -25.36 -3.05
CA TYR A 63 -4.78 -26.72 -2.78
C TYR A 63 -3.31 -26.95 -3.18
N LEU A 64 -2.80 -26.30 -4.21
CA LEU A 64 -1.38 -26.32 -4.59
C LEU A 64 -0.51 -25.67 -3.53
N ASP A 65 -0.90 -24.49 -3.05
CA ASP A 65 -0.18 -23.78 -1.99
C ASP A 65 -0.10 -24.63 -0.71
N ARG A 66 -1.22 -25.30 -0.36
CA ARG A 66 -1.23 -26.21 0.79
C ARG A 66 -0.35 -27.43 0.60
N ALA A 67 -0.37 -28.03 -0.59
CA ALA A 67 0.48 -29.17 -0.94
C ALA A 67 1.97 -28.81 -0.89
N GLU A 68 2.35 -27.60 -1.35
CA GLU A 68 3.74 -27.12 -1.24
C GLU A 68 4.18 -26.92 0.20
N GLN A 69 3.33 -26.35 1.06
CA GLN A 69 3.59 -26.21 2.48
C GLN A 69 3.82 -27.58 3.16
N LEU A 70 2.99 -28.57 2.86
CA LEU A 70 3.14 -29.92 3.40
C LEU A 70 4.42 -30.59 2.90
N LYS A 71 4.76 -30.40 1.64
CA LYS A 71 6.01 -30.93 1.04
C LYS A 71 7.26 -30.32 1.69
N GLN A 72 7.24 -29.02 1.97
CA GLN A 72 8.34 -28.36 2.69
C GLN A 72 8.44 -28.86 4.14
N TYR A 73 7.31 -29.06 4.81
CA TYR A 73 7.26 -29.60 6.15
C TYR A 73 7.84 -31.02 6.26
N LEU A 74 7.47 -31.90 5.31
CA LEU A 74 7.98 -33.30 5.26
C LEU A 74 9.48 -33.32 4.95
N LYS A 75 9.97 -32.50 4.02
CA LYS A 75 11.41 -32.36 3.76
C LYS A 75 12.21 -31.88 4.97
N LYS A 76 11.66 -30.95 5.76
CA LYS A 76 12.27 -30.52 7.03
C LYS A 76 12.34 -31.65 8.05
N LYS A 77 11.33 -32.52 8.07
CA LYS A 77 11.24 -33.67 8.99
C LYS A 77 12.21 -34.80 8.64
N GLU A 78 12.46 -35.03 7.33
CA GLU A 78 13.44 -36.02 6.85
C GLU A 78 14.90 -35.62 7.10
N ASN A 79 15.19 -34.34 7.21
CA ASN A 79 16.55 -33.81 7.44
C ASN A 79 16.92 -33.66 8.94
N LEU A 80 16.10 -34.14 9.87
CA LEU A 80 16.42 -34.19 11.30
C LEU A 80 17.06 -35.53 11.66
N PRO A 81 18.23 -35.58 12.34
CA PRO A 81 18.84 -36.83 12.78
C PRO A 81 18.00 -37.51 13.86
N PRO A 82 18.01 -38.86 13.96
CA PRO A 82 17.13 -39.61 14.85
C PRO A 82 17.47 -39.38 16.31
N ALA A 83 16.44 -39.05 17.11
CA ALA A 83 16.52 -38.88 18.55
C ALA A 83 16.87 -40.19 19.28
N LYS A 84 17.90 -40.15 20.13
CA LYS A 84 18.24 -41.23 21.09
C LYS A 84 17.35 -41.16 22.35
N PRO A 85 17.07 -42.30 22.98
CA PRO A 85 16.12 -42.35 24.09
C PRO A 85 16.69 -41.77 25.39
N VAL A 86 15.80 -41.16 26.17
CA VAL A 86 16.03 -40.48 27.44
C VAL A 86 16.34 -41.51 28.57
N GLN A 87 17.43 -41.26 29.32
CA GLN A 87 17.61 -41.79 30.67
C GLN A 87 17.73 -40.62 31.66
N GLU A 88 17.05 -40.76 32.79
CA GLU A 88 16.92 -39.76 33.85
C GLU A 88 18.18 -39.59 34.71
N SER A 89 18.42 -38.32 35.06
CA SER A 89 18.92 -37.72 36.32
C SER A 89 20.38 -37.95 36.81
N PRO A 90 20.90 -37.12 37.75
CA PRO A 90 20.70 -35.71 38.07
C PRO A 90 22.02 -34.88 38.21
N SER A 91 21.80 -33.54 38.27
CA SER A 91 22.66 -32.50 38.89
C SER A 91 24.11 -32.25 38.45
N GLY A 92 24.39 -30.99 38.13
CA GLY A 92 25.70 -30.37 38.22
C GLY A 92 26.07 -29.39 37.13
N GLU A 93 25.90 -28.13 37.45
CA GLU A 93 26.67 -26.90 37.00
C GLU A 93 27.51 -26.84 35.72
N LYS A 94 27.25 -25.71 34.99
CA LYS A 94 28.12 -24.84 34.21
C LYS A 94 28.64 -25.30 32.84
N GLY A 95 28.33 -24.50 31.88
CA GLY A 95 29.12 -24.31 30.64
C GLY A 95 28.27 -23.85 29.45
N ASN A 96 28.47 -22.61 29.08
CA ASN A 96 28.00 -21.99 27.82
C ASN A 96 28.13 -22.90 26.61
N GLU A 97 27.06 -22.91 25.79
CA GLU A 97 27.20 -22.66 24.35
C GLU A 97 25.79 -22.54 23.75
N SER A 98 25.64 -21.51 22.96
CA SER A 98 24.46 -21.05 22.27
C SER A 98 23.97 -22.07 21.23
N ASP A 99 22.74 -22.58 21.42
CA ASP A 99 21.96 -23.18 20.35
C ASP A 99 20.65 -22.38 20.26
N GLU A 100 20.55 -21.49 19.27
CA GLU A 100 19.37 -20.66 19.02
C GLU A 100 18.25 -21.53 18.44
N GLY A 101 17.56 -22.23 19.31
CA GLY A 101 16.23 -22.76 19.03
C GLY A 101 15.27 -21.59 18.78
N GLU A 102 14.83 -21.42 17.54
CA GLU A 102 13.81 -20.42 17.18
C GLU A 102 12.57 -20.60 18.07
N ASP A 103 12.36 -19.66 18.98
CA ASP A 103 11.26 -19.59 19.93
C ASP A 103 9.91 -19.75 19.23
N PRO A 104 9.06 -20.70 19.62
CA PRO A 104 7.71 -20.85 19.05
C PRO A 104 6.84 -19.60 19.27
N GLU A 105 7.17 -18.75 20.25
CA GLU A 105 6.57 -17.43 20.41
C GLU A 105 6.99 -16.49 19.30
N LYS A 106 8.23 -16.51 18.82
CA LYS A 106 8.67 -15.71 17.66
C LYS A 106 7.87 -16.03 16.39
N LYS A 107 7.55 -17.30 16.14
CA LYS A 107 6.72 -17.72 14.99
C LYS A 107 5.25 -17.30 15.10
N LYS A 108 4.67 -17.36 16.29
CA LYS A 108 3.32 -16.82 16.52
C LYS A 108 3.27 -15.32 16.34
N PHE A 109 4.28 -14.59 16.83
CA PHE A 109 4.39 -13.15 16.64
C PHE A 109 4.71 -12.76 15.20
N GLN A 110 5.53 -13.51 14.47
CA GLN A 110 5.76 -13.27 13.02
C GLN A 110 4.46 -13.41 12.21
N ASN A 111 3.62 -14.39 12.51
CA ASN A 111 2.31 -14.55 11.86
C ASN A 111 1.29 -13.46 12.28
N GLN A 112 1.39 -12.93 13.49
CA GLN A 112 0.57 -11.81 13.95
C GLN A 112 1.06 -10.47 13.40
N LEU A 113 2.38 -10.29 13.28
CA LEU A 113 3.02 -9.13 12.68
C LEU A 113 2.75 -9.02 11.17
N SER A 114 2.61 -10.14 10.45
CA SER A 114 2.26 -10.13 9.03
C SER A 114 0.89 -9.50 8.73
N GLY A 115 0.03 -9.34 9.75
CA GLY A 115 -1.23 -8.61 9.64
C GLY A 115 -1.15 -7.11 9.96
N ALA A 116 -0.09 -6.64 10.63
CA ALA A 116 0.11 -5.24 11.02
C ALA A 116 1.30 -4.58 10.29
N ILE A 117 2.28 -5.37 9.88
CA ILE A 117 3.43 -4.93 9.10
C ILE A 117 3.21 -5.36 7.67
N VAL A 118 2.92 -4.42 6.82
CA VAL A 118 2.83 -4.68 5.38
C VAL A 118 4.24 -4.64 4.80
N MET A 119 4.81 -5.81 4.49
CA MET A 119 6.00 -5.89 3.65
C MET A 119 5.57 -5.63 2.21
N GLU A 120 5.56 -4.38 1.82
CA GLU A 120 5.20 -3.99 0.46
C GLU A 120 6.46 -3.93 -0.42
N LYS A 121 6.31 -4.36 -1.68
CA LYS A 121 7.15 -3.89 -2.78
C LYS A 121 6.33 -2.85 -3.55
N PRO A 122 6.36 -1.59 -3.13
CA PRO A 122 5.60 -0.56 -3.81
C PRO A 122 6.10 -0.42 -5.25
N ASN A 123 5.19 -0.11 -6.18
CA ASN A 123 5.52 0.11 -7.58
C ASN A 123 5.23 1.57 -7.99
N ILE A 124 5.75 2.50 -7.21
CA ILE A 124 5.62 3.93 -7.44
C ILE A 124 6.98 4.48 -7.84
N LYS A 125 7.07 5.07 -9.02
CA LYS A 125 8.31 5.66 -9.54
C LYS A 125 8.40 7.15 -9.19
N TRP A 126 9.62 7.73 -9.23
CA TRP A 126 9.80 9.18 -9.05
C TRP A 126 8.99 10.02 -10.04
N ASN A 127 8.77 9.51 -11.26
CA ASN A 127 7.98 10.20 -12.28
C ASN A 127 6.48 10.27 -11.94
N ASP A 128 6.00 9.40 -11.06
CA ASP A 128 4.61 9.42 -10.60
C ASP A 128 4.37 10.44 -9.48
N VAL A 129 5.45 11.02 -8.94
CA VAL A 129 5.40 12.08 -7.94
C VAL A 129 5.56 13.44 -8.62
N ALA A 130 4.52 14.26 -8.57
CA ALA A 130 4.50 15.58 -9.18
C ALA A 130 5.31 16.59 -8.35
N GLY A 131 6.27 17.28 -8.96
CA GLY A 131 7.10 18.28 -8.29
C GLY A 131 7.95 17.71 -7.14
N LEU A 132 8.17 18.51 -6.10
CA LEU A 132 8.95 18.15 -4.91
C LEU A 132 10.41 17.78 -5.21
N GLU A 133 11.03 18.47 -6.17
CA GLU A 133 12.38 18.11 -6.64
C GLU A 133 13.41 18.20 -5.52
N GLY A 134 13.36 19.22 -4.66
CA GLY A 134 14.25 19.34 -3.52
C GLY A 134 14.09 18.20 -2.51
N ALA A 135 12.85 17.80 -2.20
CA ALA A 135 12.58 16.64 -1.34
C ALA A 135 13.06 15.32 -1.96
N LYS A 136 12.86 15.15 -3.27
CA LYS A 136 13.36 13.99 -4.00
C LYS A 136 14.88 13.91 -3.97
N GLU A 137 15.59 15.02 -4.19
CA GLU A 137 17.05 15.08 -4.14
C GLU A 137 17.56 14.80 -2.73
N ALA A 138 16.96 15.41 -1.73
CA ALA A 138 17.31 15.17 -0.33
C ALA A 138 17.12 13.70 0.08
N LEU A 139 16.07 13.03 -0.42
CA LEU A 139 15.82 11.62 -0.17
C LEU A 139 16.73 10.70 -0.99
N LYS A 140 17.07 11.06 -2.24
CA LYS A 140 18.07 10.35 -3.03
C LYS A 140 19.42 10.32 -2.34
N GLU A 141 19.85 11.48 -1.83
CA GLU A 141 21.11 11.60 -1.07
C GLU A 141 21.07 10.79 0.23
N ALA A 142 19.98 10.92 0.98
CA ALA A 142 19.90 10.36 2.32
C ALA A 142 19.66 8.84 2.36
N VAL A 143 18.97 8.28 1.35
CA VAL A 143 18.51 6.89 1.33
C VAL A 143 19.18 6.09 0.23
N ILE A 144 19.11 6.58 -1.01
CA ILE A 144 19.52 5.79 -2.18
C ILE A 144 21.04 5.72 -2.29
N LEU A 145 21.74 6.83 -2.07
CA LEU A 145 23.20 6.84 -2.14
C LEU A 145 23.88 5.89 -1.15
N PRO A 146 23.50 5.83 0.14
CA PRO A 146 24.08 4.87 1.07
C PRO A 146 23.86 3.40 0.69
N ILE A 147 22.69 3.09 0.13
CA ILE A 147 22.34 1.72 -0.30
C ILE A 147 23.12 1.35 -1.57
N LYS A 148 23.23 2.29 -2.53
CA LYS A 148 23.87 2.04 -3.82
C LYS A 148 25.39 2.10 -3.76
N PHE A 149 25.93 2.98 -2.92
CA PHE A 149 27.37 3.26 -2.80
C PHE A 149 27.84 3.26 -1.34
N PRO A 150 27.77 2.12 -0.63
CA PRO A 150 28.13 2.05 0.80
C PRO A 150 29.59 2.43 1.06
N HIS A 151 30.48 2.28 0.08
CA HIS A 151 31.89 2.65 0.20
C HIS A 151 32.15 4.16 0.38
N LEU A 152 31.19 5.02 0.01
CA LEU A 152 31.28 6.47 0.24
C LEU A 152 31.01 6.85 1.70
N PHE A 153 30.36 5.97 2.45
CA PHE A 153 29.91 6.19 3.83
C PHE A 153 30.78 5.47 4.83
N THR A 154 32.06 5.86 4.89
CA THR A 154 33.07 5.26 5.77
C THR A 154 33.61 6.27 6.78
N GLY A 155 34.06 5.79 7.93
CA GLY A 155 34.62 6.62 8.98
C GLY A 155 33.59 7.55 9.65
N LYS A 156 33.81 8.85 9.56
CA LYS A 156 32.87 9.86 10.12
C LYS A 156 31.64 10.14 9.23
N ARG A 157 31.61 9.63 8.01
CA ARG A 157 30.47 9.78 7.09
C ARG A 157 29.49 8.65 7.34
N THR A 158 28.60 8.83 8.31
CA THR A 158 27.58 7.82 8.63
C THR A 158 26.27 8.16 7.91
N PRO A 159 25.57 7.17 7.32
CA PRO A 159 24.23 7.40 6.77
C PRO A 159 23.24 7.88 7.84
N TRP A 160 22.26 8.64 7.41
CA TRP A 160 21.15 9.06 8.28
C TRP A 160 20.35 7.86 8.76
N ARG A 161 20.03 7.83 10.05
CA ARG A 161 19.24 6.75 10.66
C ARG A 161 17.76 7.07 10.79
N GLY A 162 17.43 8.35 10.83
CA GLY A 162 16.06 8.83 10.96
C GLY A 162 15.80 10.03 10.08
N ILE A 163 14.76 9.96 9.26
CA ILE A 163 14.30 11.04 8.39
C ILE A 163 12.83 11.31 8.69
N LEU A 164 12.47 12.57 8.93
CA LEU A 164 11.10 13.02 9.13
C LEU A 164 10.61 13.76 7.91
N LEU A 165 9.51 13.30 7.32
CA LEU A 165 8.74 14.03 6.33
C LEU A 165 7.61 14.74 7.04
N PHE A 166 7.53 16.08 6.91
CA PHE A 166 6.47 16.82 7.55
C PHE A 166 5.90 17.88 6.60
N GLY A 167 4.65 18.25 6.80
CA GLY A 167 3.97 19.22 5.93
C GLY A 167 2.46 19.09 6.01
N PRO A 168 1.71 19.89 5.24
CA PRO A 168 0.26 19.87 5.25
C PRO A 168 -0.32 18.51 4.89
N PRO A 169 -1.55 18.19 5.34
CA PRO A 169 -2.20 16.95 4.94
C PRO A 169 -2.45 16.90 3.42
N GLY A 170 -2.45 15.71 2.86
CA GLY A 170 -2.72 15.49 1.43
C GLY A 170 -1.61 15.90 0.45
N THR A 171 -0.40 16.21 0.92
CA THR A 171 0.75 16.58 0.07
C THR A 171 1.54 15.39 -0.47
N GLY A 172 1.13 14.15 -0.14
CA GLY A 172 1.73 12.95 -0.71
C GLY A 172 2.94 12.40 0.05
N LYS A 173 3.13 12.72 1.35
CA LYS A 173 4.25 12.23 2.17
C LYS A 173 4.39 10.71 2.15
N SER A 174 3.29 9.99 2.36
CA SER A 174 3.26 8.52 2.33
C SER A 174 3.51 7.98 0.91
N TYR A 175 3.05 8.69 -0.12
CA TYR A 175 3.30 8.36 -1.52
C TYR A 175 4.78 8.53 -1.87
N LEU A 176 5.40 9.62 -1.42
CA LEU A 176 6.83 9.88 -1.57
C LEU A 176 7.69 8.82 -0.87
N ALA A 177 7.31 8.39 0.33
CA ALA A 177 7.98 7.31 1.05
C ALA A 177 7.95 5.98 0.27
N LYS A 178 6.80 5.66 -0.35
CA LYS A 178 6.67 4.48 -1.23
C LYS A 178 7.51 4.60 -2.50
N ALA A 179 7.63 5.80 -3.08
CA ALA A 179 8.50 6.05 -4.23
C ALA A 179 9.98 5.83 -3.88
N VAL A 180 10.43 6.32 -2.72
CA VAL A 180 11.78 6.06 -2.19
C VAL A 180 12.05 4.56 -2.07
N ALA A 181 11.09 3.81 -1.53
CA ALA A 181 11.23 2.36 -1.36
C ALA A 181 11.31 1.61 -2.69
N THR A 182 10.55 2.04 -3.70
CA THR A 182 10.61 1.46 -5.05
C THR A 182 11.97 1.68 -5.70
N GLU A 183 12.51 2.88 -5.58
CA GLU A 183 13.79 3.25 -6.20
C GLU A 183 15.00 2.67 -5.43
N ALA A 184 14.82 2.36 -4.16
CA ALA A 184 15.81 1.68 -3.33
C ALA A 184 15.80 0.15 -3.55
N ASN A 185 15.76 -0.30 -4.79
CA ASN A 185 15.51 -1.65 -5.35
C ASN A 185 16.01 -2.88 -4.56
N ASN A 186 16.96 -2.72 -3.66
CA ASN A 186 17.52 -3.80 -2.83
C ASN A 186 17.12 -3.65 -1.35
N SER A 187 16.17 -2.79 -1.02
CA SER A 187 15.73 -2.59 0.37
C SER A 187 14.38 -3.23 0.65
N THR A 188 14.21 -3.74 1.87
CA THR A 188 12.92 -4.21 2.36
C THR A 188 12.17 -3.05 3.00
N PHE A 189 10.93 -2.82 2.57
CA PHE A 189 10.09 -1.74 3.05
C PHE A 189 9.03 -2.26 4.02
N PHE A 190 9.06 -1.74 5.23
CA PHE A 190 8.11 -2.04 6.29
C PHE A 190 7.20 -0.82 6.49
N SER A 191 5.93 -0.91 6.13
CA SER A 191 4.95 0.16 6.31
C SER A 191 4.07 -0.13 7.52
N ILE A 192 3.98 0.82 8.45
CA ILE A 192 3.21 0.70 9.67
C ILE A 192 2.47 2.00 9.93
N SER A 193 1.18 1.89 10.29
CA SER A 193 0.45 3.01 10.86
C SER A 193 0.67 3.06 12.36
N SER A 194 0.94 4.23 12.89
CA SER A 194 1.09 4.42 14.34
C SER A 194 -0.19 4.09 15.11
N SER A 195 -1.37 4.30 14.51
CA SER A 195 -2.65 3.87 15.09
C SER A 195 -2.74 2.36 15.29
N ASP A 196 -2.17 1.56 14.39
CA ASP A 196 -2.12 0.10 14.51
C ASP A 196 -1.20 -0.34 15.66
N LEU A 197 -0.12 0.40 15.90
CA LEU A 197 0.78 0.14 17.03
C LEU A 197 0.14 0.43 18.40
N VAL A 198 -0.73 1.45 18.46
CA VAL A 198 -1.35 1.87 19.73
C VAL A 198 -2.64 1.12 20.03
N SER A 199 -3.51 0.87 19.04
CA SER A 199 -4.89 0.43 19.27
C SER A 199 -5.08 -1.09 19.35
N LYS A 200 -4.34 -1.86 18.56
CA LYS A 200 -4.56 -3.33 18.46
C LYS A 200 -3.93 -4.15 19.59
N TRP A 201 -3.01 -3.58 20.40
CA TRP A 201 -2.13 -4.37 21.27
C TRP A 201 -1.89 -3.72 22.63
N LEU A 202 -2.95 -3.32 23.33
CA LEU A 202 -2.88 -2.90 24.74
C LEU A 202 -2.23 -3.99 25.59
N GLY A 203 -0.92 -3.82 25.90
CA GLY A 203 -0.12 -4.74 26.73
C GLY A 203 1.07 -5.40 26.01
N GLU A 204 1.12 -5.48 24.67
CA GLU A 204 2.20 -6.11 23.91
C GLU A 204 2.91 -5.18 22.91
N SER A 205 2.51 -3.91 22.87
CA SER A 205 3.00 -2.93 21.87
C SER A 205 4.52 -2.69 21.94
N GLU A 206 5.14 -2.83 23.11
CA GLU A 206 6.59 -2.77 23.28
C GLU A 206 7.30 -3.92 22.56
N LYS A 207 6.77 -5.15 22.68
CA LYS A 207 7.29 -6.33 22.00
C LYS A 207 7.16 -6.17 20.49
N LEU A 208 6.10 -5.50 20.01
CA LEU A 208 5.82 -5.22 18.61
C LEU A 208 6.89 -4.31 18.00
N VAL A 209 7.22 -3.21 18.67
CA VAL A 209 8.29 -2.30 18.25
C VAL A 209 9.64 -3.03 18.23
N LYS A 210 9.96 -3.81 19.28
CA LYS A 210 11.20 -4.59 19.33
C LYS A 210 11.31 -5.59 18.18
N ASN A 211 10.24 -6.32 17.89
CA ASN A 211 10.19 -7.31 16.82
C ASN A 211 10.28 -6.66 15.43
N LEU A 212 9.63 -5.50 15.22
CA LEU A 212 9.75 -4.72 13.99
C LEU A 212 11.21 -4.39 13.69
N PHE A 213 11.93 -3.85 14.67
CA PHE A 213 13.34 -3.52 14.49
C PHE A 213 14.22 -4.77 14.35
N SER A 214 13.86 -5.90 14.99
CA SER A 214 14.55 -7.17 14.77
C SER A 214 14.39 -7.67 13.34
N LEU A 215 13.16 -7.68 12.81
CA LEU A 215 12.89 -8.03 11.41
C LEU A 215 13.59 -7.09 10.43
N ALA A 216 13.59 -5.80 10.72
CA ALA A 216 14.30 -4.84 9.87
C ALA A 216 15.82 -5.10 9.86
N ARG A 217 16.40 -5.51 10.98
CA ARG A 217 17.82 -5.92 11.07
C ARG A 217 18.13 -7.23 10.35
N GLU A 218 17.20 -8.18 10.33
CA GLU A 218 17.33 -9.45 9.59
C GLU A 218 17.26 -9.24 8.07
N HIS A 219 16.49 -8.24 7.62
CA HIS A 219 16.27 -7.93 6.20
C HIS A 219 16.99 -6.67 5.70
N LYS A 220 18.22 -6.46 6.13
CA LYS A 220 19.04 -5.31 5.69
C LYS A 220 19.42 -5.40 4.21
N PRO A 221 19.46 -4.28 3.50
CA PRO A 221 19.08 -2.93 3.90
C PRO A 221 17.55 -2.78 3.99
N SER A 222 17.06 -2.08 5.02
CA SER A 222 15.64 -1.96 5.31
C SER A 222 15.21 -0.53 5.62
N ILE A 223 13.98 -0.20 5.25
CA ILE A 223 13.32 1.07 5.51
C ILE A 223 12.06 0.80 6.33
N ILE A 224 11.99 1.36 7.54
CA ILE A 224 10.81 1.33 8.38
C ILE A 224 10.06 2.65 8.16
N PHE A 225 8.89 2.61 7.53
CA PHE A 225 8.04 3.77 7.34
C PHE A 225 6.91 3.78 8.39
N ILE A 226 6.80 4.90 9.11
CA ILE A 226 5.77 5.11 10.13
C ILE A 226 4.97 6.35 9.75
N ASP A 227 3.72 6.12 9.37
CA ASP A 227 2.80 7.22 9.09
C ASP A 227 2.17 7.74 10.38
N GLU A 228 1.81 9.04 10.38
CA GLU A 228 1.20 9.73 11.53
C GLU A 228 1.99 9.52 12.84
N ILE A 229 3.32 9.64 12.77
CA ILE A 229 4.20 9.34 13.92
C ILE A 229 3.89 10.16 15.16
N ASP A 230 3.21 11.28 15.03
CA ASP A 230 2.75 12.14 16.12
C ASP A 230 1.78 11.43 17.05
N SER A 231 0.96 10.51 16.57
CA SER A 231 0.06 9.72 17.42
C SER A 231 0.83 8.73 18.33
N LEU A 232 1.99 8.23 17.86
CA LEU A 232 2.88 7.35 18.64
C LEU A 232 3.82 8.16 19.56
N CYS A 233 4.28 9.30 19.08
CA CYS A 233 5.43 10.03 19.61
C CYS A 233 5.11 11.47 20.03
N GLY A 234 3.85 11.80 20.27
CA GLY A 234 3.41 13.12 20.75
C GLY A 234 4.06 13.55 22.07
N SER A 235 4.03 14.84 22.36
CA SER A 235 4.55 15.40 23.62
C SER A 235 3.86 14.76 24.82
N ARG A 236 4.59 14.61 25.91
CA ARG A 236 4.09 14.02 27.16
C ARG A 236 2.98 14.90 27.72
N SER A 237 1.75 14.38 27.77
CA SER A 237 0.63 14.96 28.50
C SER A 237 0.45 14.26 29.82
N GLU A 238 -0.10 14.95 30.82
CA GLU A 238 -0.41 14.35 32.15
C GLU A 238 -1.41 13.19 32.04
N ASN A 239 -2.17 13.12 30.94
CA ASN A 239 -3.16 12.09 30.65
C ASN A 239 -2.65 10.99 29.69
N GLU A 240 -1.34 10.96 29.39
CA GLU A 240 -0.77 9.92 28.52
C GLU A 240 -0.84 8.55 29.20
N SER A 241 -1.39 7.55 28.52
CA SER A 241 -1.45 6.19 29.07
C SER A 241 -0.03 5.64 29.31
N GLU A 242 0.14 4.88 30.39
CA GLU A 242 1.44 4.26 30.72
C GLU A 242 1.94 3.37 29.58
N ALA A 243 1.03 2.72 28.86
CA ALA A 243 1.34 1.90 27.69
C ALA A 243 1.95 2.74 26.57
N ALA A 244 1.38 3.90 26.21
CA ALA A 244 1.92 4.81 25.19
C ALA A 244 3.33 5.30 25.55
N ARG A 245 3.56 5.60 26.84
CA ARG A 245 4.87 6.03 27.34
C ARG A 245 5.91 4.92 27.21
N ARG A 246 5.55 3.66 27.45
CA ARG A 246 6.45 2.51 27.30
C ARG A 246 6.81 2.28 25.85
N ILE A 247 5.82 2.31 24.94
CA ILE A 247 6.04 2.18 23.49
C ILE A 247 7.02 3.24 22.98
N LYS A 248 6.81 4.51 23.39
CA LYS A 248 7.67 5.63 23.04
C LYS A 248 9.11 5.42 23.53
N THR A 249 9.27 4.92 24.75
CA THR A 249 10.60 4.64 25.33
C THR A 249 11.29 3.51 24.55
N GLU A 250 10.57 2.42 24.27
CA GLU A 250 11.13 1.30 23.50
C GLU A 250 11.51 1.75 22.07
N PHE A 251 10.67 2.54 21.42
CA PHE A 251 10.97 3.09 20.11
C PHE A 251 12.25 3.92 20.11
N LEU A 252 12.45 4.79 21.12
CA LEU A 252 13.69 5.55 21.30
C LEU A 252 14.91 4.67 21.49
N VAL A 253 14.80 3.60 22.29
CA VAL A 253 15.88 2.64 22.54
C VAL A 253 16.27 1.91 21.26
N GLN A 254 15.26 1.43 20.51
CA GLN A 254 15.48 0.71 19.27
C GLN A 254 16.07 1.60 18.17
N MET A 255 15.63 2.86 18.04
CA MET A 255 16.23 3.82 17.12
C MET A 255 17.69 4.14 17.45
N GLN A 256 18.05 4.17 18.74
CA GLN A 256 19.43 4.39 19.18
C GLN A 256 20.36 3.23 18.85
N GLY A 257 19.80 2.04 18.73
CA GLY A 257 20.60 0.82 18.54
C GLY A 257 21.40 0.44 19.78
N VAL A 258 20.92 0.77 20.98
CA VAL A 258 21.57 0.38 22.23
C VAL A 258 21.65 -1.16 22.31
N GLY A 259 22.85 -1.70 22.28
CA GLY A 259 23.10 -3.14 22.28
C GLY A 259 22.88 -3.85 20.92
N ASN A 260 22.51 -3.13 19.86
CA ASN A 260 22.27 -3.71 18.54
C ASN A 260 22.84 -2.82 17.42
N ASN A 261 23.36 -3.43 16.37
CA ASN A 261 23.83 -2.69 15.20
C ASN A 261 22.67 -2.34 14.26
N ASN A 262 22.32 -1.06 14.16
CA ASN A 262 21.28 -0.53 13.26
C ASN A 262 21.84 -0.05 11.89
N GLU A 263 23.07 -0.36 11.55
CA GLU A 263 23.60 -0.08 10.21
C GLU A 263 22.71 -0.76 9.16
N GLY A 264 22.33 -0.03 8.12
CA GLY A 264 21.44 -0.52 7.07
C GLY A 264 19.93 -0.55 7.43
N VAL A 265 19.54 0.02 8.59
CA VAL A 265 18.14 0.24 8.96
C VAL A 265 17.86 1.73 9.00
N LEU A 266 16.94 2.21 8.16
CA LEU A 266 16.49 3.58 8.13
C LEU A 266 15.06 3.66 8.70
N VAL A 267 14.81 4.64 9.55
CA VAL A 267 13.44 4.99 10.01
C VAL A 267 12.98 6.25 9.28
N LEU A 268 11.88 6.13 8.55
CA LEU A 268 11.24 7.22 7.82
C LEU A 268 9.90 7.52 8.49
N GLY A 269 9.78 8.64 9.19
CA GLY A 269 8.54 9.09 9.81
C GLY A 269 7.79 10.11 8.95
N ALA A 270 6.47 10.10 8.99
CA ALA A 270 5.64 11.16 8.39
C ALA A 270 4.68 11.76 9.43
N THR A 271 4.49 13.08 9.38
CA THR A 271 3.55 13.78 10.25
C THR A 271 2.99 15.04 9.60
N ASN A 272 1.76 15.39 9.97
CA ASN A 272 1.15 16.68 9.59
C ASN A 272 1.36 17.75 10.67
N ILE A 273 1.71 17.37 11.90
CA ILE A 273 1.79 18.24 13.08
C ILE A 273 3.12 18.06 13.83
N PRO A 274 4.26 18.43 13.20
CA PRO A 274 5.61 18.14 13.73
C PRO A 274 5.93 18.81 15.07
N TRP A 275 5.26 19.89 15.43
CA TRP A 275 5.45 20.60 16.71
C TRP A 275 4.95 19.81 17.92
N THR A 276 4.08 18.82 17.73
CA THR A 276 3.59 17.95 18.80
C THR A 276 4.56 16.86 19.20
N LEU A 277 5.59 16.60 18.38
CA LEU A 277 6.57 15.55 18.63
C LEU A 277 7.44 15.85 19.87
N ASP A 278 7.67 14.84 20.69
CA ASP A 278 8.61 14.90 21.81
C ASP A 278 10.01 15.28 21.34
N SER A 279 10.70 16.12 22.13
CA SER A 279 12.04 16.61 21.80
C SER A 279 13.08 15.49 21.65
N ALA A 280 12.96 14.40 22.41
CA ALA A 280 13.85 13.24 22.28
C ALA A 280 13.65 12.52 20.95
N ILE A 281 12.40 12.40 20.51
CA ILE A 281 12.05 11.83 19.20
C ILE A 281 12.56 12.72 18.07
N ARG A 282 12.33 14.06 18.15
CA ARG A 282 12.84 14.99 17.14
C ARG A 282 14.35 14.92 16.95
N ARG A 283 15.12 14.65 18.03
CA ARG A 283 16.57 14.46 17.95
C ARG A 283 16.97 13.17 17.22
N ARG A 284 16.11 12.14 17.17
CA ARG A 284 16.36 10.90 16.47
C ARG A 284 16.10 11.01 14.97
N PHE A 285 15.21 11.92 14.59
CA PHE A 285 15.03 12.31 13.19
C PHE A 285 16.04 13.41 12.85
N GLU A 286 17.23 12.99 12.47
CA GLU A 286 18.38 13.86 12.20
C GLU A 286 18.15 14.75 10.98
N LYS A 287 17.47 14.23 9.95
CA LYS A 287 17.07 14.98 8.75
C LYS A 287 15.55 15.18 8.75
N ARG A 288 15.11 16.43 8.57
CA ARG A 288 13.70 16.83 8.59
C ARG A 288 13.40 17.58 7.31
N ILE A 289 12.55 16.99 6.46
CA ILE A 289 12.26 17.50 5.13
C ILE A 289 10.82 18.01 5.11
N TYR A 290 10.67 19.28 4.80
CA TYR A 290 9.37 19.91 4.61
C TYR A 290 8.80 19.53 3.26
N ILE A 291 7.56 19.07 3.21
CA ILE A 291 6.81 18.75 2.00
C ILE A 291 5.73 19.80 1.83
N PRO A 292 5.94 20.83 1.01
CA PRO A 292 5.02 21.93 0.81
C PRO A 292 3.77 21.52 0.04
N LEU A 293 2.81 22.45 -0.06
CA LEU A 293 1.72 22.33 -1.04
C LEU A 293 2.29 22.36 -2.46
N PRO A 294 1.66 21.63 -3.41
CA PRO A 294 2.18 21.56 -4.77
C PRO A 294 2.11 22.93 -5.47
N GLU A 295 3.17 23.25 -6.21
CA GLU A 295 3.24 24.43 -7.06
C GLU A 295 2.30 24.33 -8.26
N GLU A 296 2.08 25.46 -8.98
CA GLU A 296 1.16 25.53 -10.12
C GLU A 296 1.41 24.42 -11.15
N HIS A 297 2.67 24.27 -11.58
CA HIS A 297 3.03 23.25 -12.57
C HIS A 297 2.84 21.83 -12.06
N ALA A 298 3.10 21.58 -10.76
CA ALA A 298 2.88 20.30 -10.13
C ALA A 298 1.38 19.98 -10.05
N ARG A 299 0.53 20.97 -9.72
CA ARG A 299 -0.92 20.79 -9.71
C ARG A 299 -1.46 20.48 -11.12
N ALA A 300 -0.99 21.19 -12.15
CA ALA A 300 -1.37 20.91 -13.53
C ALA A 300 -1.01 19.46 -13.93
N PHE A 301 0.18 18.99 -13.54
CA PHE A 301 0.60 17.62 -13.75
C PHE A 301 -0.25 16.61 -12.97
N MET A 302 -0.62 16.93 -11.71
CA MET A 302 -1.48 16.07 -10.89
C MET A 302 -2.88 15.90 -11.51
N PHE A 303 -3.48 16.95 -12.09
CA PHE A 303 -4.73 16.82 -12.84
C PHE A 303 -4.61 15.82 -13.99
N LYS A 304 -3.53 15.92 -14.77
CA LYS A 304 -3.24 15.00 -15.88
C LYS A 304 -3.03 13.55 -15.39
N LEU A 305 -2.28 13.39 -14.31
CA LEU A 305 -1.98 12.10 -13.71
C LEU A 305 -3.25 11.39 -13.19
N HIS A 306 -4.09 12.12 -12.45
CA HIS A 306 -5.33 11.57 -11.88
C HIS A 306 -6.41 11.31 -12.94
N LEU A 307 -6.42 12.04 -14.05
CA LEU A 307 -7.29 11.79 -15.19
C LEU A 307 -6.91 10.49 -15.92
N GLY A 308 -5.61 10.18 -15.95
CA GLY A 308 -5.07 8.97 -16.56
C GLY A 308 -5.43 8.80 -18.02
N SER A 309 -5.84 7.59 -18.40
CA SER A 309 -6.23 7.22 -19.77
C SER A 309 -7.71 7.46 -20.07
N THR A 310 -8.47 8.08 -19.17
CA THR A 310 -9.91 8.32 -19.39
C THR A 310 -10.12 9.24 -20.57
N PRO A 311 -11.03 8.92 -21.53
CA PRO A 311 -11.35 9.76 -22.66
C PRO A 311 -11.78 11.17 -22.24
N ASN A 312 -11.09 12.18 -22.74
CA ASN A 312 -11.33 13.57 -22.37
C ASN A 312 -11.04 14.51 -23.54
N GLN A 313 -11.57 15.73 -23.47
CA GLN A 313 -11.33 16.80 -24.45
C GLN A 313 -10.45 17.92 -23.89
N LEU A 314 -9.61 17.61 -22.88
CA LEU A 314 -8.75 18.60 -22.23
C LEU A 314 -7.41 18.73 -22.99
N ALA A 315 -7.08 19.96 -23.36
CA ALA A 315 -5.75 20.30 -23.88
C ALA A 315 -4.79 20.65 -22.74
N ASP A 316 -3.48 20.65 -23.00
CA ASP A 316 -2.46 21.02 -22.01
C ASP A 316 -2.67 22.43 -21.43
N SER A 317 -3.24 23.37 -22.23
CA SER A 317 -3.64 24.71 -21.76
C SER A 317 -4.70 24.67 -20.68
N ASN A 318 -5.65 23.71 -20.74
CA ASN A 318 -6.68 23.53 -19.74
C ASN A 318 -6.10 23.05 -18.41
N PHE A 319 -5.12 22.14 -18.44
CA PHE A 319 -4.43 21.70 -17.22
C PHE A 319 -3.65 22.83 -16.55
N ASN A 320 -3.00 23.69 -17.33
CA ASN A 320 -2.33 24.88 -16.81
C ASN A 320 -3.33 25.87 -16.19
N GLU A 321 -4.49 26.07 -16.79
CA GLU A 321 -5.55 26.90 -16.24
C GLU A 321 -6.08 26.33 -14.92
N LEU A 322 -6.30 25.01 -14.84
CA LEU A 322 -6.69 24.33 -13.61
C LEU A 322 -5.62 24.47 -12.52
N GLY A 323 -4.34 24.35 -12.88
CA GLY A 323 -3.21 24.58 -11.99
C GLY A 323 -3.21 25.98 -11.38
N LYS A 324 -3.50 27.02 -12.17
CA LYS A 324 -3.63 28.42 -11.70
C LYS A 324 -4.81 28.62 -10.77
N LYS A 325 -5.98 28.08 -11.12
CA LYS A 325 -7.22 28.25 -10.35
C LYS A 325 -7.24 27.48 -9.02
N THR A 326 -6.32 26.55 -8.81
CA THR A 326 -6.25 25.69 -7.61
C THR A 326 -5.13 26.08 -6.65
N GLN A 327 -4.79 27.35 -6.55
CA GLN A 327 -3.80 27.82 -5.59
C GLN A 327 -4.23 27.44 -4.16
N GLY A 328 -3.31 26.87 -3.37
CA GLY A 328 -3.58 26.43 -1.99
C GLY A 328 -4.22 25.03 -1.86
N TYR A 329 -4.50 24.35 -2.97
CA TYR A 329 -5.04 22.99 -2.94
C TYR A 329 -3.92 21.95 -2.75
N SER A 330 -4.20 20.94 -1.97
CA SER A 330 -3.34 19.76 -1.80
C SER A 330 -3.53 18.76 -2.93
N GLY A 331 -2.63 17.77 -3.04
CA GLY A 331 -2.78 16.67 -4.00
C GLY A 331 -4.04 15.83 -3.75
N ALA A 332 -4.44 15.67 -2.49
CA ALA A 332 -5.68 14.99 -2.13
C ALA A 332 -6.93 15.77 -2.62
N ASP A 333 -6.93 17.09 -2.48
CA ASP A 333 -8.03 17.93 -2.97
C ASP A 333 -8.16 17.81 -4.49
N ILE A 334 -7.05 17.83 -5.22
CA ILE A 334 -7.01 17.65 -6.69
C ILE A 334 -7.56 16.28 -7.09
N SER A 335 -7.19 15.24 -6.38
CA SER A 335 -7.72 13.89 -6.62
C SER A 335 -9.23 13.82 -6.46
N ILE A 336 -9.77 14.50 -5.43
CA ILE A 336 -11.23 14.59 -5.19
C ILE A 336 -11.91 15.34 -6.33
N ILE A 337 -11.34 16.48 -6.78
CA ILE A 337 -11.90 17.28 -7.88
C ILE A 337 -11.94 16.44 -9.16
N VAL A 338 -10.87 15.76 -9.52
CA VAL A 338 -10.82 14.93 -10.72
C VAL A 338 -11.82 13.79 -10.62
N ARG A 339 -11.89 13.11 -9.48
CA ARG A 339 -12.85 12.03 -9.24
C ARG A 339 -14.31 12.51 -9.39
N ASP A 340 -14.64 13.69 -8.86
CA ASP A 340 -15.96 14.26 -9.02
C ASP A 340 -16.24 14.67 -10.48
N ALA A 341 -15.24 15.24 -11.17
CA ALA A 341 -15.34 15.60 -12.57
C ALA A 341 -15.55 14.38 -13.48
N LEU A 342 -14.90 13.26 -13.20
CA LEU A 342 -15.09 11.98 -13.89
C LEU A 342 -16.52 11.43 -13.72
N MET A 343 -17.21 11.81 -12.64
CA MET A 343 -18.60 11.43 -12.42
C MET A 343 -19.62 12.38 -13.09
N GLN A 344 -19.21 13.54 -13.61
CA GLN A 344 -20.13 14.48 -14.26
C GLN A 344 -20.77 13.92 -15.54
N PRO A 345 -20.06 13.24 -16.45
CA PRO A 345 -20.66 12.56 -17.60
C PRO A 345 -21.76 11.56 -17.17
N VAL A 346 -21.51 10.77 -16.13
CA VAL A 346 -22.48 9.81 -15.59
C VAL A 346 -23.74 10.52 -15.08
N ARG A 347 -23.56 11.62 -14.33
CA ARG A 347 -24.68 12.45 -13.83
C ARG A 347 -25.47 13.09 -14.98
N LYS A 348 -24.78 13.50 -16.07
CA LYS A 348 -25.44 14.02 -17.29
C LYS A 348 -26.36 12.95 -17.90
N VAL A 349 -25.91 11.71 -18.01
CA VAL A 349 -26.73 10.60 -18.49
C VAL A 349 -27.93 10.36 -17.57
N GLN A 350 -27.70 10.33 -16.25
CA GLN A 350 -28.74 10.09 -15.25
C GLN A 350 -29.84 11.17 -15.25
N SER A 351 -29.45 12.43 -15.47
CA SER A 351 -30.38 13.57 -15.43
C SER A 351 -30.98 13.93 -16.79
N ALA A 352 -30.51 13.27 -17.86
CA ALA A 352 -30.99 13.57 -19.21
C ALA A 352 -32.45 13.15 -19.44
N THR A 353 -33.18 14.03 -20.05
CA THR A 353 -34.58 13.79 -20.49
C THR A 353 -34.64 13.56 -22.02
N HIS A 354 -33.55 13.84 -22.72
CA HIS A 354 -33.48 13.70 -24.17
C HIS A 354 -32.10 13.13 -24.58
N PHE A 355 -32.14 12.25 -25.57
CA PHE A 355 -30.97 11.66 -26.19
C PHE A 355 -30.99 11.85 -27.70
N LYS A 356 -29.80 11.89 -28.31
CA LYS A 356 -29.66 11.95 -29.77
C LYS A 356 -28.82 10.81 -30.27
N LYS A 357 -29.10 10.37 -31.51
CA LYS A 357 -28.30 9.39 -32.20
C LYS A 357 -26.99 10.02 -32.68
N VAL A 358 -25.90 9.34 -32.41
CA VAL A 358 -24.57 9.75 -32.81
C VAL A 358 -23.78 8.57 -33.35
N ARG A 359 -22.85 8.88 -34.25
CA ARG A 359 -21.89 7.90 -34.76
C ARG A 359 -20.72 7.77 -33.80
N GLY A 360 -20.37 6.54 -33.43
CA GLY A 360 -19.23 6.28 -32.55
C GLY A 360 -18.87 4.80 -32.52
N SER A 361 -17.81 4.48 -31.82
CA SER A 361 -17.43 3.08 -31.56
C SER A 361 -18.22 2.53 -30.38
N SER A 362 -18.68 1.28 -30.51
CA SER A 362 -19.35 0.56 -29.42
C SER A 362 -18.33 0.19 -28.34
N TRP A 363 -18.72 0.30 -27.06
CA TRP A 363 -17.85 -0.08 -25.95
C TRP A 363 -17.51 -1.58 -25.94
N ASN A 364 -18.39 -2.43 -26.48
CA ASN A 364 -18.18 -3.88 -26.59
C ASN A 364 -17.16 -4.27 -27.68
N ASN A 365 -17.07 -3.46 -28.78
CA ASN A 365 -16.17 -3.66 -29.88
C ASN A 365 -15.69 -2.30 -30.40
N PRO A 366 -14.52 -1.82 -29.94
CA PRO A 366 -13.98 -0.50 -30.35
C PRO A 366 -13.75 -0.35 -31.84
N ASP A 367 -13.58 -1.45 -32.57
CA ASP A 367 -13.36 -1.47 -34.04
C ASP A 367 -14.66 -1.36 -34.85
N VAL A 368 -15.84 -1.53 -34.20
CA VAL A 368 -17.13 -1.44 -34.86
C VAL A 368 -17.72 -0.04 -34.66
N ILE A 369 -17.82 0.72 -35.74
CA ILE A 369 -18.49 2.01 -35.74
C ILE A 369 -19.99 1.78 -35.98
N SER A 370 -20.83 2.27 -35.06
CA SER A 370 -22.28 2.26 -35.17
C SER A 370 -22.81 3.68 -35.31
N ASP A 371 -23.84 3.86 -36.16
CA ASP A 371 -24.49 5.17 -36.41
C ASP A 371 -25.71 5.39 -35.50
N ASP A 372 -26.04 4.47 -34.62
CA ASP A 372 -27.26 4.49 -33.79
C ASP A 372 -26.97 4.52 -32.28
N LEU A 373 -25.78 4.96 -31.89
CA LEU A 373 -25.44 5.18 -30.47
C LEU A 373 -26.19 6.40 -29.94
N LEU A 374 -26.59 6.33 -28.67
CA LEU A 374 -27.38 7.36 -27.99
C LEU A 374 -26.48 8.12 -26.99
N THR A 375 -26.44 9.44 -27.10
CA THR A 375 -25.79 10.33 -26.13
C THR A 375 -26.78 11.34 -25.59
N PRO A 376 -26.68 11.74 -24.31
CA PRO A 376 -27.55 12.76 -23.75
C PRO A 376 -27.40 14.09 -24.49
N CYS A 377 -28.52 14.77 -24.74
CA CYS A 377 -28.54 16.06 -25.41
C CYS A 377 -29.50 17.03 -24.73
N SER A 378 -29.44 18.30 -25.13
CA SER A 378 -30.42 19.31 -24.73
C SER A 378 -31.76 19.08 -25.42
N PRO A 379 -32.92 19.41 -24.79
CA PRO A 379 -34.25 19.34 -25.41
C PRO A 379 -34.39 20.17 -26.70
N GLY A 380 -33.57 21.21 -26.87
CA GLY A 380 -33.56 22.06 -28.07
C GLY A 380 -32.67 21.53 -29.23
N ASP A 381 -32.07 20.35 -29.11
CA ASP A 381 -31.29 19.78 -30.21
C ASP A 381 -32.24 19.26 -31.31
N PRO A 382 -32.02 19.57 -32.59
CA PRO A 382 -32.92 19.19 -33.69
C PRO A 382 -33.13 17.67 -33.83
N ASN A 383 -32.24 16.87 -33.31
CA ASN A 383 -32.30 15.39 -33.33
C ASN A 383 -32.62 14.80 -31.95
N ALA A 384 -33.13 15.59 -31.02
CA ALA A 384 -33.45 15.14 -29.68
C ALA A 384 -34.64 14.19 -29.69
N ILE A 385 -34.49 13.05 -29.02
CA ILE A 385 -35.53 12.06 -28.79
C ILE A 385 -35.83 12.10 -27.29
N GLU A 386 -37.10 12.32 -26.93
CA GLU A 386 -37.53 12.29 -25.54
C GLU A 386 -37.45 10.86 -25.02
N MET A 387 -36.54 10.61 -24.09
CA MET A 387 -36.35 9.33 -23.42
C MET A 387 -35.53 9.53 -22.15
N THR A 388 -35.67 8.62 -21.20
CA THR A 388 -34.87 8.57 -19.98
C THR A 388 -33.70 7.59 -20.13
N TRP A 389 -32.74 7.67 -19.24
CA TRP A 389 -31.62 6.74 -19.23
C TRP A 389 -32.06 5.27 -19.03
N MET A 390 -33.25 5.03 -18.44
CA MET A 390 -33.82 3.68 -18.27
C MET A 390 -34.29 3.07 -19.61
N ASP A 391 -34.63 3.91 -20.58
CA ASP A 391 -35.12 3.49 -21.89
C ASP A 391 -33.99 3.24 -22.89
N VAL A 392 -32.75 3.66 -22.53
CA VAL A 392 -31.55 3.52 -23.37
C VAL A 392 -30.98 2.10 -23.25
N PRO A 393 -30.89 1.33 -24.36
CA PRO A 393 -30.23 0.04 -24.31
C PRO A 393 -28.75 0.21 -23.90
N GLY A 394 -28.27 -0.56 -22.92
CA GLY A 394 -26.91 -0.42 -22.39
C GLY A 394 -25.81 -0.52 -23.44
N GLU A 395 -26.04 -1.30 -24.50
CA GLU A 395 -25.08 -1.47 -25.60
C GLU A 395 -25.01 -0.25 -26.54
N LYS A 396 -26.02 0.61 -26.51
CA LYS A 396 -26.14 1.79 -27.39
C LYS A 396 -25.81 3.10 -26.71
N LEU A 397 -25.53 3.09 -25.40
CA LEU A 397 -25.14 4.31 -24.71
C LEU A 397 -23.72 4.71 -25.06
N LEU A 398 -23.57 5.92 -25.61
CA LEU A 398 -22.27 6.56 -25.77
C LEU A 398 -22.09 7.58 -24.65
N GLU A 399 -21.13 7.30 -23.79
CA GLU A 399 -20.80 8.16 -22.66
C GLU A 399 -20.29 9.53 -23.14
N PRO A 400 -20.78 10.65 -22.56
CA PRO A 400 -20.21 11.97 -22.84
C PRO A 400 -18.76 12.04 -22.36
N VAL A 401 -17.92 12.65 -23.17
CA VAL A 401 -16.50 12.82 -22.84
C VAL A 401 -16.33 13.93 -21.81
N VAL A 402 -15.40 13.73 -20.86
CA VAL A 402 -15.08 14.74 -19.85
C VAL A 402 -14.52 16.01 -20.53
N CYS A 403 -15.06 17.17 -20.17
CA CYS A 403 -14.67 18.46 -20.71
C CYS A 403 -14.26 19.46 -19.61
N MET A 404 -13.69 20.59 -20.02
CA MET A 404 -13.27 21.63 -19.08
C MET A 404 -14.40 22.15 -18.18
N ALA A 405 -15.62 22.22 -18.70
CA ALA A 405 -16.80 22.64 -17.93
C ALA A 405 -17.08 21.68 -16.74
N ASP A 406 -16.85 20.39 -16.92
CA ASP A 406 -17.00 19.39 -15.85
C ASP A 406 -15.96 19.59 -14.74
N MET A 407 -14.71 19.86 -15.12
CA MET A 407 -13.62 20.19 -14.19
C MET A 407 -13.93 21.46 -13.40
N LEU A 408 -14.36 22.53 -14.07
CA LEU A 408 -14.69 23.80 -13.42
C LEU A 408 -15.90 23.68 -12.49
N ARG A 409 -16.90 22.90 -12.87
CA ARG A 409 -18.05 22.64 -12.00
C ARG A 409 -17.66 21.92 -10.71
N SER A 410 -16.81 20.89 -10.82
CA SER A 410 -16.30 20.16 -9.66
C SER A 410 -15.37 21.02 -8.81
N LEU A 411 -14.56 21.86 -9.42
CA LEU A 411 -13.72 22.83 -8.72
C LEU A 411 -14.55 23.85 -7.92
N GLY A 412 -15.67 24.34 -8.47
CA GLY A 412 -16.57 25.26 -7.78
C GLY A 412 -17.19 24.69 -6.51
N ASN A 413 -17.34 23.37 -6.44
CA ASN A 413 -17.93 22.66 -5.29
C ASN A 413 -16.91 22.25 -4.23
N THR A 414 -15.61 22.26 -4.55
CA THR A 414 -14.54 21.78 -3.66
C THR A 414 -13.75 22.97 -3.14
N LYS A 415 -13.54 23.02 -1.83
CA LYS A 415 -12.69 24.04 -1.18
C LYS A 415 -11.37 23.39 -0.74
N PRO A 416 -10.26 24.17 -0.66
CA PRO A 416 -9.01 23.66 -0.12
C PRO A 416 -9.19 23.22 1.33
N THR A 417 -8.62 22.08 1.68
CA THR A 417 -8.73 21.50 3.04
C THR A 417 -7.67 22.03 3.99
N VAL A 418 -6.61 22.65 3.49
CA VAL A 418 -5.50 23.15 4.29
C VAL A 418 -5.78 24.56 4.79
N ASN A 419 -5.60 24.77 6.09
CA ASN A 419 -5.80 26.05 6.76
C ASN A 419 -4.51 26.90 6.74
N GLU A 420 -4.62 28.20 6.51
CA GLU A 420 -3.47 29.14 6.55
C GLU A 420 -2.74 29.15 7.89
N ALA A 421 -3.47 29.09 9.01
CA ALA A 421 -2.87 29.05 10.34
C ALA A 421 -1.95 27.83 10.57
N ASP A 422 -2.27 26.70 9.95
CA ASP A 422 -1.42 25.50 10.03
C ASP A 422 -0.20 25.63 9.11
N LEU A 423 -0.34 26.29 7.96
CA LEU A 423 0.80 26.61 7.10
C LEU A 423 1.81 27.54 7.77
N GLU A 424 1.35 28.55 8.53
CA GLU A 424 2.23 29.42 9.30
C GLU A 424 3.01 28.66 10.38
N LYS A 425 2.33 27.76 11.12
CA LYS A 425 3.02 26.90 12.11
C LYS A 425 4.06 25.98 11.47
N LEU A 426 3.74 25.42 10.28
CA LEU A 426 4.67 24.58 9.54
C LEU A 426 5.89 25.36 9.05
N LYS A 427 5.70 26.59 8.53
CA LYS A 427 6.79 27.48 8.14
C LYS A 427 7.70 27.81 9.32
N LYS A 428 7.13 28.20 10.44
CA LYS A 428 7.88 28.47 11.67
C LYS A 428 8.67 27.22 12.12
N PHE A 429 8.06 26.05 12.10
CA PHE A 429 8.75 24.82 12.45
C PHE A 429 9.89 24.52 11.47
N THR A 430 9.72 24.82 10.17
CA THR A 430 10.77 24.67 9.15
C THR A 430 11.95 25.59 9.40
N GLU A 431 11.70 26.87 9.74
CA GLU A 431 12.74 27.84 10.08
C GLU A 431 13.50 27.41 11.33
N ASP A 432 12.81 26.91 12.37
CA ASP A 432 13.43 26.53 13.64
C ASP A 432 14.19 25.19 13.55
N PHE A 433 13.70 24.21 12.78
CA PHE A 433 14.17 22.81 12.88
C PHE A 433 14.27 22.06 11.54
N GLY A 434 13.74 22.59 10.44
CA GLY A 434 13.56 21.88 9.19
C GLY A 434 14.60 22.22 8.12
N GLN A 435 14.44 21.53 6.98
CA GLN A 435 15.05 21.87 5.70
C GLN A 435 13.91 21.93 4.68
N GLU A 436 13.94 22.95 3.81
CA GLU A 436 13.01 23.00 2.68
C GLU A 436 13.30 21.83 1.73
N GLY A 437 12.24 21.16 1.31
CA GLY A 437 12.27 20.03 0.40
C GLY A 437 12.07 20.43 -1.06
#